data_247de27ce4fa82e2a54c72601245de52
#
_entry.id   247de27ce4fa82e2a54c72601245de52
#
_cell.length_a   1.000
_cell.length_b   1.000
_cell.length_c   1.000
_cell.angle_alpha   90.00
_cell.angle_beta   90.00
_cell.angle_gamma   90.00
#
_symmetry.space_group_name_H-M   'P 1'
#
loop_
_entity.id
_entity.type
_entity.pdbx_description
1 polymer ?
#
loop_
_entity_poly.entity_id
_entity_poly.type
_entity_poly.pdbx_seq_one_letter_code
_entity_poly.pdbx_strand_id
1 'polypeptide(L)'
;VLQDVGIYRYHHPLESAAAYKEQLREIEGQIADLVKSKRAITRSELFTFNNSLSQGRKLSADLGRLMLRAYNAEADNVIRSLRAGNLRTALRRLEATRNAIAKLGALMEMQIGDQYHDLRVQEVELTADWLMKKQEEREAAREERQRLREERKVQQELEEERKRLDKERTHLTNTLRILEEQGHADAALLERLALIDEAIE
;
A
#
# COMPACT_ATOMS: atom_id res chain seq x y z
N VAL A 1 9.72 6.06 7.99
CA VAL A 1 8.50 5.83 7.23
C VAL A 1 7.64 7.08 7.25
N LEU A 2 6.71 7.30 6.28
CA LEU A 2 5.93 8.54 6.11
C LEU A 2 5.16 8.97 7.37
N GLN A 3 4.73 8.02 8.19
CA GLN A 3 4.05 8.29 9.46
C GLN A 3 5.01 8.87 10.51
N ASP A 4 6.24 8.41 10.57
CA ASP A 4 7.26 8.88 11.53
C ASP A 4 7.73 10.31 11.21
N VAL A 5 7.57 10.73 9.96
CA VAL A 5 7.88 12.10 9.49
C VAL A 5 6.64 13.03 9.61
N GLY A 6 5.49 12.52 10.06
CA GLY A 6 4.26 13.29 10.26
C GLY A 6 3.52 13.68 8.97
N ILE A 7 3.84 13.06 7.82
CA ILE A 7 3.26 13.37 6.51
C ILE A 7 1.91 12.71 6.30
N TYR A 8 1.69 11.51 6.85
CA TYR A 8 0.42 10.79 6.76
C TYR A 8 0.01 10.21 8.10
N ARG A 9 -1.28 10.38 8.44
CA ARG A 9 -1.89 9.78 9.64
C ARG A 9 -2.93 8.76 9.19
N TYR A 10 -2.74 7.51 9.58
CA TYR A 10 -3.70 6.45 9.35
C TYR A 10 -5.01 6.72 10.09
N HIS A 11 -6.14 6.53 9.42
CA HIS A 11 -7.49 6.62 10.00
C HIS A 11 -7.84 5.31 10.70
N HIS A 12 -7.42 4.20 10.11
CA HIS A 12 -7.60 2.84 10.62
C HIS A 12 -6.23 2.16 10.72
N PRO A 13 -5.53 2.20 11.88
CA PRO A 13 -4.18 1.66 11.99
C PRO A 13 -4.20 0.12 11.98
N LEU A 14 -4.02 -0.49 10.81
CA LEU A 14 -3.88 -1.93 10.64
C LEU A 14 -2.42 -2.32 10.33
N GLU A 15 -2.06 -3.55 10.69
CA GLU A 15 -0.67 -4.01 10.65
C GLU A 15 -0.13 -4.21 9.22
N SER A 16 -0.98 -4.61 8.28
CA SER A 16 -0.56 -4.98 6.93
C SER A 16 -1.56 -4.57 5.84
N ALA A 17 -1.09 -4.43 4.61
CA ALA A 17 -1.95 -4.20 3.46
C ALA A 17 -2.99 -5.33 3.24
N ALA A 18 -2.70 -6.55 3.70
CA ALA A 18 -3.64 -7.67 3.64
C ALA A 18 -4.82 -7.46 4.61
N ALA A 19 -4.56 -6.99 5.84
CA ALA A 19 -5.59 -6.69 6.83
C ALA A 19 -6.55 -5.59 6.34
N TYR A 20 -6.03 -4.54 5.70
CA TYR A 20 -6.87 -3.52 5.07
C TYR A 20 -7.78 -4.09 3.98
N LYS A 21 -7.30 -5.02 3.16
CA LYS A 21 -8.13 -5.66 2.13
C LYS A 21 -9.26 -6.49 2.70
N GLU A 22 -9.02 -7.16 3.82
CA GLU A 22 -10.05 -7.94 4.50
C GLU A 22 -11.15 -7.04 5.03
N GLN A 23 -10.78 -5.95 5.69
CA GLN A 23 -11.74 -4.98 6.20
C GLN A 23 -12.51 -4.27 5.08
N LEU A 24 -11.86 -3.96 3.95
CA LEU A 24 -12.56 -3.45 2.77
C LEU A 24 -13.62 -4.41 2.24
N ARG A 25 -13.37 -5.73 2.21
CA ARG A 25 -14.37 -6.72 1.81
C ARG A 25 -15.56 -6.77 2.76
N GLU A 26 -15.33 -6.63 4.06
CA GLU A 26 -16.41 -6.54 5.03
C GLU A 26 -17.30 -5.32 4.79
N ILE A 27 -16.70 -4.15 4.59
CA ILE A 27 -17.42 -2.90 4.27
C ILE A 27 -18.18 -3.04 2.94
N GLU A 28 -17.56 -3.58 1.90
CA GLU A 28 -18.23 -3.86 0.61
C GLU A 28 -19.44 -4.80 0.79
N GLY A 29 -19.34 -5.82 1.65
CA GLY A 29 -20.44 -6.69 2.02
C GLY A 29 -21.59 -5.94 2.70
N GLN A 30 -21.28 -5.10 3.68
CA GLN A 30 -22.27 -4.27 4.37
C GLN A 30 -22.96 -3.28 3.42
N ILE A 31 -22.21 -2.65 2.52
CA ILE A 31 -22.74 -1.77 1.47
C ILE A 31 -23.72 -2.54 0.57
N ALA A 32 -23.34 -3.74 0.12
CA ALA A 32 -24.19 -4.59 -0.71
C ALA A 32 -25.50 -5.00 0.02
N ASP A 33 -25.42 -5.29 1.30
CA ASP A 33 -26.59 -5.67 2.12
C ASP A 33 -27.57 -4.48 2.31
N LEU A 34 -27.07 -3.25 2.47
CA LEU A 34 -27.92 -2.06 2.51
C LEU A 34 -28.62 -1.81 1.17
N VAL A 35 -27.95 -2.05 0.04
CA VAL A 35 -28.57 -1.97 -1.28
C VAL A 35 -29.64 -3.03 -1.46
N LYS A 36 -29.34 -4.29 -1.13
CA LYS A 36 -30.27 -5.43 -1.22
C LYS A 36 -31.51 -5.24 -0.37
N SER A 37 -31.32 -4.75 0.86
CA SER A 37 -32.41 -4.47 1.80
C SER A 37 -33.15 -3.17 1.53
N LYS A 38 -32.77 -2.43 0.47
CA LYS A 38 -33.36 -1.13 0.09
C LYS A 38 -33.22 -0.03 1.15
N ARG A 39 -32.23 -0.16 2.04
CA ARG A 39 -31.93 0.82 3.11
C ARG A 39 -30.88 1.86 2.72
N ALA A 40 -30.30 1.76 1.52
CA ALA A 40 -29.33 2.73 1.01
C ALA A 40 -29.92 4.11 0.72
N ILE A 41 -31.24 4.18 0.53
CA ILE A 41 -32.02 5.43 0.33
C ILE A 41 -33.06 5.54 1.41
N THR A 42 -33.10 6.69 2.08
CA THR A 42 -34.22 7.09 2.94
C THR A 42 -35.28 7.75 2.08
N ARG A 43 -36.56 7.42 2.31
CA ARG A 43 -37.69 7.95 1.56
C ARG A 43 -38.97 7.96 2.41
N SER A 44 -39.88 8.89 2.13
CA SER A 44 -41.23 8.84 2.69
C SER A 44 -42.05 7.69 2.08
N GLU A 45 -42.71 6.92 2.93
CA GLU A 45 -43.64 5.88 2.49
C GLU A 45 -45.06 6.42 2.14
N LEU A 46 -45.32 7.65 2.51
CA LEU A 46 -46.62 8.30 2.32
C LEU A 46 -46.71 9.18 1.07
N PHE A 47 -45.65 9.23 0.28
CA PHE A 47 -45.62 10.02 -0.93
C PHE A 47 -46.68 9.51 -1.95
N THR A 48 -47.59 10.39 -2.38
CA THR A 48 -48.58 10.09 -3.41
C THR A 48 -48.29 10.86 -4.68
N PHE A 49 -48.56 10.23 -5.81
CA PHE A 49 -48.47 10.83 -7.14
C PHE A 49 -49.80 10.64 -7.86
N ASN A 50 -50.42 11.72 -8.38
CA ASN A 50 -51.74 11.70 -8.98
C ASN A 50 -52.81 11.06 -8.06
N ASN A 51 -52.85 11.45 -6.77
CA ASN A 51 -53.69 10.85 -5.75
C ASN A 51 -53.57 9.33 -5.57
N SER A 52 -52.48 8.72 -6.05
CA SER A 52 -52.24 7.29 -5.94
C SER A 52 -50.96 7.02 -5.16
N LEU A 53 -51.11 6.32 -4.03
CA LEU A 53 -49.98 5.86 -3.21
C LEU A 53 -49.12 4.82 -3.95
N SER A 54 -49.76 3.97 -4.76
CA SER A 54 -49.07 2.94 -5.57
C SER A 54 -48.16 3.59 -6.61
N GLN A 55 -48.64 4.61 -7.32
CA GLN A 55 -47.84 5.34 -8.30
C GLN A 55 -46.73 6.15 -7.60
N GLY A 56 -47.04 6.75 -6.45
CA GLY A 56 -46.04 7.45 -5.63
C GLY A 56 -44.87 6.50 -5.22
N ARG A 57 -45.21 5.34 -4.69
CA ARG A 57 -44.20 4.33 -4.30
C ARG A 57 -43.34 3.87 -5.50
N LYS A 58 -43.93 3.66 -6.68
CA LYS A 58 -43.18 3.28 -7.89
C LYS A 58 -42.22 4.39 -8.30
N LEU A 59 -42.69 5.63 -8.37
CA LEU A 59 -41.88 6.79 -8.74
C LEU A 59 -40.72 7.01 -7.75
N SER A 60 -41.01 6.94 -6.44
CA SER A 60 -39.96 7.02 -5.40
C SER A 60 -38.92 5.89 -5.53
N ALA A 61 -39.35 4.67 -5.88
CA ALA A 61 -38.43 3.57 -6.07
C ALA A 61 -37.52 3.77 -7.30
N ASP A 62 -38.08 4.29 -8.40
CA ASP A 62 -37.34 4.56 -9.62
C ASP A 62 -36.35 5.72 -9.45
N LEU A 63 -36.80 6.81 -8.81
CA LEU A 63 -35.94 7.94 -8.47
C LEU A 63 -34.84 7.51 -7.48
N GLY A 64 -35.17 6.72 -6.45
CA GLY A 64 -34.17 6.21 -5.50
C GLY A 64 -33.06 5.39 -6.17
N ARG A 65 -33.41 4.57 -7.16
CA ARG A 65 -32.40 3.83 -7.96
C ARG A 65 -31.49 4.79 -8.75
N LEU A 66 -32.07 5.85 -9.33
CA LEU A 66 -31.28 6.87 -10.04
C LEU A 66 -30.36 7.64 -9.12
N MET A 67 -30.87 8.09 -7.95
CA MET A 67 -30.09 8.79 -6.92
C MET A 67 -28.93 7.92 -6.43
N LEU A 68 -29.19 6.66 -6.11
CA LEU A 68 -28.16 5.72 -5.67
C LEU A 68 -27.11 5.49 -6.75
N ARG A 69 -27.53 5.34 -8.01
CA ARG A 69 -26.62 5.19 -9.15
C ARG A 69 -25.70 6.40 -9.34
N ALA A 70 -26.28 7.61 -9.25
CA ALA A 70 -25.51 8.86 -9.34
C ALA A 70 -24.49 8.99 -8.19
N TYR A 71 -24.92 8.70 -6.95
CA TYR A 71 -24.05 8.71 -5.79
C TYR A 71 -22.91 7.69 -5.92
N ASN A 72 -23.20 6.46 -6.30
CA ASN A 72 -22.20 5.40 -6.46
C ASN A 72 -21.21 5.71 -7.58
N ALA A 73 -21.65 6.29 -8.69
CA ALA A 73 -20.75 6.71 -9.75
C ALA A 73 -19.70 7.71 -9.26
N GLU A 74 -20.09 8.65 -8.39
CA GLU A 74 -19.14 9.60 -7.80
C GLU A 74 -18.27 8.92 -6.72
N ALA A 75 -18.84 8.07 -5.87
CA ALA A 75 -18.08 7.34 -4.87
C ALA A 75 -16.98 6.45 -5.51
N ASP A 76 -17.33 5.72 -6.57
CA ASP A 76 -16.37 4.90 -7.32
C ASP A 76 -15.32 5.75 -8.03
N ASN A 77 -15.70 6.95 -8.48
CA ASN A 77 -14.76 7.90 -9.09
C ASN A 77 -13.79 8.47 -8.06
N VAL A 78 -14.29 8.79 -6.86
CA VAL A 78 -13.48 9.20 -5.71
C VAL A 78 -12.46 8.13 -5.38
N ILE A 79 -12.87 6.87 -5.21
CA ILE A 79 -11.98 5.73 -4.89
C ILE A 79 -10.90 5.55 -5.97
N ARG A 80 -11.28 5.56 -7.25
CA ARG A 80 -10.31 5.41 -8.36
C ARG A 80 -9.29 6.54 -8.43
N SER A 81 -9.65 7.74 -7.99
CA SER A 81 -8.77 8.92 -8.02
C SER A 81 -7.98 9.12 -6.73
N LEU A 82 -8.10 8.23 -5.72
CA LEU A 82 -7.38 8.33 -4.47
C LEU A 82 -5.86 8.24 -4.68
N ARG A 83 -5.16 9.17 -4.00
CA ARG A 83 -3.70 9.23 -3.90
C ARG A 83 -3.30 9.69 -2.50
N ALA A 84 -2.04 9.47 -2.14
CA ALA A 84 -1.49 10.05 -0.92
C ALA A 84 -1.72 11.57 -0.90
N GLY A 85 -2.40 12.06 0.14
CA GLY A 85 -2.62 13.50 0.37
C GLY A 85 -3.92 14.09 -0.18
N ASN A 86 -4.74 13.37 -0.98
CA ASN A 86 -6.01 13.91 -1.50
C ASN A 86 -7.28 13.44 -0.76
N LEU A 87 -7.15 12.64 0.29
CA LEU A 87 -8.29 12.05 1.02
C LEU A 87 -9.32 13.10 1.46
N ARG A 88 -8.87 14.21 2.08
CA ARG A 88 -9.79 15.28 2.51
C ARG A 88 -10.61 15.89 1.37
N THR A 89 -10.01 16.01 0.19
CA THR A 89 -10.70 16.49 -1.00
C THR A 89 -11.69 15.46 -1.53
N ALA A 90 -11.31 14.18 -1.51
CA ALA A 90 -12.15 13.05 -1.87
C ALA A 90 -13.42 12.98 -1.00
N LEU A 91 -13.27 13.04 0.31
CA LEU A 91 -14.39 13.03 1.26
C LEU A 91 -15.31 14.26 1.08
N ARG A 92 -14.76 15.46 0.87
CA ARG A 92 -15.57 16.66 0.59
C ARG A 92 -16.38 16.53 -0.71
N ARG A 93 -15.84 15.89 -1.75
CA ARG A 93 -16.56 15.64 -2.99
C ARG A 93 -17.73 14.67 -2.77
N LEU A 94 -17.50 13.60 -2.02
CA LEU A 94 -18.51 12.62 -1.70
C LEU A 94 -19.67 13.24 -0.90
N GLU A 95 -19.35 14.05 0.10
CA GLU A 95 -20.33 14.80 0.90
C GLU A 95 -21.09 15.83 0.07
N ALA A 96 -20.42 16.58 -0.79
CA ALA A 96 -21.05 17.55 -1.68
C ALA A 96 -22.06 16.87 -2.63
N THR A 97 -21.71 15.67 -3.14
CA THR A 97 -22.61 14.88 -3.99
C THR A 97 -23.83 14.39 -3.21
N ARG A 98 -23.65 13.91 -1.97
CA ARG A 98 -24.75 13.54 -1.08
C ARG A 98 -25.73 14.71 -0.89
N ASN A 99 -25.19 15.88 -0.55
CA ASN A 99 -25.95 17.08 -0.32
C ASN A 99 -26.70 17.58 -1.58
N ALA A 100 -26.06 17.48 -2.74
CA ALA A 100 -26.70 17.81 -4.02
C ALA A 100 -27.89 16.87 -4.32
N ILE A 101 -27.70 15.56 -4.11
CA ILE A 101 -28.76 14.55 -4.29
C ILE A 101 -29.92 14.79 -3.30
N ALA A 102 -29.62 15.08 -2.02
CA ALA A 102 -30.64 15.38 -1.00
C ALA A 102 -31.50 16.61 -1.38
N LYS A 103 -30.87 17.67 -1.92
CA LYS A 103 -31.61 18.86 -2.41
C LYS A 103 -32.56 18.50 -3.55
N LEU A 104 -32.14 17.66 -4.49
CA LEU A 104 -32.99 17.20 -5.60
C LEU A 104 -34.13 16.28 -5.14
N GLY A 105 -33.89 15.49 -4.10
CA GLY A 105 -34.89 14.59 -3.52
C GLY A 105 -35.81 15.21 -2.50
N ALA A 106 -35.62 16.48 -2.11
CA ALA A 106 -36.31 17.14 -0.99
C ALA A 106 -37.79 17.11 -1.10
N LEU A 107 -38.37 17.33 -2.29
CA LEU A 107 -39.84 17.30 -2.52
C LEU A 107 -40.48 15.95 -2.23
N MET A 108 -39.70 14.87 -2.26
CA MET A 108 -40.15 13.50 -2.02
C MET A 108 -39.58 12.95 -0.70
N GLU A 109 -38.97 13.78 0.11
CA GLU A 109 -38.26 13.42 1.34
C GLU A 109 -37.27 12.29 1.14
N MET A 110 -36.51 12.37 0.03
CA MET A 110 -35.57 11.34 -0.37
C MET A 110 -34.14 11.81 -0.25
N GLN A 111 -33.28 10.95 0.33
CA GLN A 111 -31.86 11.20 0.45
C GLN A 111 -31.06 9.89 0.51
N ILE A 112 -29.76 9.98 0.32
CA ILE A 112 -28.84 8.87 0.61
C ILE A 112 -28.88 8.61 2.12
N GLY A 113 -29.13 7.36 2.52
CA GLY A 113 -29.19 6.96 3.94
C GLY A 113 -27.85 7.22 4.65
N ASP A 114 -27.92 7.67 5.91
CA ASP A 114 -26.76 8.03 6.70
C ASP A 114 -25.79 6.83 6.83
N GLN A 115 -26.32 5.68 7.24
CA GLN A 115 -25.52 4.46 7.36
C GLN A 115 -24.82 4.06 6.05
N TYR A 116 -25.49 4.26 4.91
CA TYR A 116 -24.91 3.96 3.61
C TYR A 116 -23.77 4.93 3.29
N HIS A 117 -23.97 6.21 3.56
CA HIS A 117 -22.94 7.23 3.37
C HIS A 117 -21.72 6.97 4.26
N ASP A 118 -21.94 6.67 5.55
CA ASP A 118 -20.87 6.40 6.51
C ASP A 118 -20.01 5.20 6.08
N LEU A 119 -20.62 4.13 5.57
CA LEU A 119 -19.88 2.99 5.01
C LEU A 119 -19.08 3.38 3.77
N ARG A 120 -19.61 4.22 2.90
CA ARG A 120 -18.85 4.71 1.73
C ARG A 120 -17.69 5.65 2.13
N VAL A 121 -17.86 6.44 3.19
CA VAL A 121 -16.77 7.24 3.78
C VAL A 121 -15.67 6.32 4.32
N GLN A 122 -16.03 5.31 5.12
CA GLN A 122 -15.09 4.33 5.66
C GLN A 122 -14.35 3.57 4.55
N GLU A 123 -15.02 3.19 3.47
CA GLU A 123 -14.41 2.56 2.31
C GLU A 123 -13.35 3.45 1.66
N VAL A 124 -13.63 4.76 1.54
CA VAL A 124 -12.67 5.74 1.00
C VAL A 124 -11.46 5.89 1.93
N GLU A 125 -11.67 6.00 3.25
CA GLU A 125 -10.62 6.11 4.25
C GLU A 125 -9.73 4.86 4.29
N LEU A 126 -10.34 3.68 4.37
CA LEU A 126 -9.61 2.40 4.34
C LEU A 126 -8.83 2.19 3.04
N THR A 127 -9.39 2.63 1.90
CA THR A 127 -8.69 2.54 0.62
C THR A 127 -7.47 3.45 0.59
N ALA A 128 -7.57 4.66 1.13
CA ALA A 128 -6.43 5.57 1.23
C ALA A 128 -5.34 4.98 2.14
N ASP A 129 -5.71 4.48 3.31
CA ASP A 129 -4.80 3.83 4.25
C ASP A 129 -4.14 2.58 3.63
N TRP A 130 -4.90 1.76 2.92
CA TRP A 130 -4.37 0.61 2.19
C TRP A 130 -3.33 1.00 1.14
N LEU A 131 -3.59 2.06 0.36
CA LEU A 131 -2.65 2.54 -0.65
C LEU A 131 -1.33 2.99 -0.02
N MET A 132 -1.39 3.70 1.10
CA MET A 132 -0.22 4.13 1.84
C MET A 132 0.55 2.93 2.39
N LYS A 133 -0.14 2.00 3.05
CA LYS A 133 0.50 0.80 3.63
C LYS A 133 1.18 -0.06 2.57
N LYS A 134 0.50 -0.24 1.43
CA LYS A 134 1.07 -0.96 0.28
C LYS A 134 2.32 -0.28 -0.28
N GLN A 135 2.37 1.04 -0.26
CA GLN A 135 3.55 1.78 -0.69
C GLN A 135 4.70 1.58 0.31
N GLU A 136 4.45 1.72 1.61
CA GLU A 136 5.43 1.45 2.66
C GLU A 136 6.04 0.05 2.57
N GLU A 137 5.19 -0.98 2.42
CA GLU A 137 5.65 -2.36 2.28
C GLU A 137 6.52 -2.56 1.02
N ARG A 138 6.20 -1.88 -0.08
CA ARG A 138 7.01 -1.93 -1.31
C ARG A 138 8.37 -1.25 -1.15
N GLU A 139 8.39 -0.11 -0.48
CA GLU A 139 9.62 0.64 -0.21
C GLU A 139 10.53 -0.17 0.72
N ALA A 140 10.01 -0.70 1.83
CA ALA A 140 10.76 -1.57 2.73
C ALA A 140 11.32 -2.82 2.02
N ALA A 141 10.52 -3.48 1.19
CA ALA A 141 10.98 -4.63 0.40
C ALA A 141 12.02 -4.27 -0.66
N ARG A 142 12.01 -3.04 -1.17
CA ARG A 142 13.03 -2.55 -2.11
C ARG A 142 14.34 -2.28 -1.39
N GLU A 143 14.30 -1.61 -0.25
CA GLU A 143 15.47 -1.32 0.58
C GLU A 143 16.15 -2.62 1.05
N GLU A 144 15.36 -3.60 1.51
CA GLU A 144 15.87 -4.90 1.92
C GLU A 144 16.58 -5.63 0.77
N ARG A 145 15.99 -5.63 -0.44
CA ARG A 145 16.63 -6.23 -1.63
C ARG A 145 17.92 -5.51 -2.00
N GLN A 146 17.96 -4.20 -1.85
CA GLN A 146 19.17 -3.42 -2.14
C GLN A 146 20.27 -3.77 -1.14
N ARG A 147 19.96 -3.81 0.16
CA ARG A 147 20.89 -4.21 1.22
C ARG A 147 21.48 -5.59 0.96
N LEU A 148 20.61 -6.59 0.65
CA LEU A 148 21.07 -7.94 0.34
C LEU A 148 21.95 -8.03 -0.92
N ARG A 149 21.74 -7.14 -1.90
CA ARG A 149 22.62 -7.07 -3.08
C ARG A 149 23.99 -6.49 -2.74
N GLU A 150 24.01 -5.44 -1.93
CA GLU A 150 25.24 -4.80 -1.47
C GLU A 150 26.07 -5.78 -0.60
N GLU A 151 25.43 -6.48 0.34
CA GLU A 151 26.06 -7.51 1.14
C GLU A 151 26.68 -8.62 0.30
N ARG A 152 25.94 -9.14 -0.70
CA ARG A 152 26.46 -10.16 -1.62
C ARG A 152 27.64 -9.66 -2.45
N LYS A 153 27.61 -8.39 -2.88
CA LYS A 153 28.71 -7.78 -3.63
C LYS A 153 29.97 -7.70 -2.79
N VAL A 154 29.85 -7.22 -1.55
CA VAL A 154 30.97 -7.15 -0.60
C VAL A 154 31.54 -8.55 -0.33
N GLN A 155 30.68 -9.56 -0.12
CA GLN A 155 31.12 -10.93 0.07
C GLN A 155 31.88 -11.48 -1.14
N GLN A 156 31.40 -11.21 -2.36
CA GLN A 156 32.10 -11.61 -3.60
C GLN A 156 33.48 -10.93 -3.74
N GLU A 157 33.54 -9.63 -3.46
CA GLU A 157 34.80 -8.88 -3.49
C GLU A 157 35.82 -9.42 -2.48
N LEU A 158 35.38 -9.75 -1.25
CA LEU A 158 36.22 -10.38 -0.23
C LEU A 158 36.70 -11.78 -0.66
N GLU A 159 35.80 -12.56 -1.24
CA GLU A 159 36.15 -13.90 -1.71
C GLU A 159 37.15 -13.87 -2.90
N GLU A 160 37.00 -12.90 -3.79
CA GLU A 160 37.95 -12.69 -4.89
C GLU A 160 39.32 -12.24 -4.39
N GLU A 161 39.35 -11.31 -3.43
CA GLU A 161 40.59 -10.84 -2.83
C GLU A 161 41.29 -11.97 -2.06
N ARG A 162 40.55 -12.76 -1.28
CA ARG A 162 41.09 -13.94 -0.62
C ARG A 162 41.71 -14.94 -1.61
N LYS A 163 41.01 -15.23 -2.71
CA LYS A 163 41.55 -16.12 -3.78
C LYS A 163 42.80 -15.55 -4.44
N ARG A 164 42.91 -14.23 -4.55
CA ARG A 164 44.09 -13.55 -5.07
C ARG A 164 45.27 -13.70 -4.11
N LEU A 165 45.04 -13.43 -2.83
CA LEU A 165 46.06 -13.58 -1.78
C LEU A 165 46.52 -15.03 -1.66
N ASP A 166 45.62 -16.02 -1.71
CA ASP A 166 45.99 -17.45 -1.70
C ASP A 166 46.90 -17.85 -2.89
N LYS A 167 46.64 -17.31 -4.09
CA LYS A 167 47.49 -17.52 -5.26
C LYS A 167 48.89 -16.90 -5.08
N GLU A 168 48.92 -15.64 -4.56
CA GLU A 168 50.20 -14.96 -4.30
C GLU A 168 50.99 -15.71 -3.22
N ARG A 169 50.34 -16.13 -2.13
CA ARG A 169 50.93 -16.99 -1.09
C ARG A 169 51.55 -18.26 -1.69
N THR A 170 50.81 -18.97 -2.52
CA THR A 170 51.27 -20.20 -3.15
C THR A 170 52.49 -19.94 -4.03
N HIS A 171 52.51 -18.84 -4.78
CA HIS A 171 53.64 -18.45 -5.62
C HIS A 171 54.86 -18.13 -4.77
N LEU A 172 54.73 -17.32 -3.71
CA LEU A 172 55.84 -16.96 -2.82
C LEU A 172 56.41 -18.18 -2.11
N THR A 173 55.56 -19.07 -1.59
CA THR A 173 55.98 -20.31 -0.96
C THR A 173 56.80 -21.21 -1.90
N ASN A 174 56.37 -21.35 -3.16
CA ASN A 174 57.09 -22.12 -4.16
C ASN A 174 58.45 -21.48 -4.52
N THR A 175 58.50 -20.15 -4.62
CA THR A 175 59.72 -19.39 -4.91
C THR A 175 60.74 -19.53 -3.76
N LEU A 176 60.26 -19.39 -2.51
CA LEU A 176 61.13 -19.60 -1.32
C LEU A 176 61.73 -21.00 -1.29
N ARG A 177 60.91 -22.02 -1.53
CA ARG A 177 61.41 -23.41 -1.58
C ARG A 177 62.54 -23.62 -2.62
N ILE A 178 62.39 -23.03 -3.83
CA ILE A 178 63.41 -23.10 -4.87
C ILE A 178 64.67 -22.34 -4.45
N LEU A 179 64.61 -21.21 -3.84
CA LEU A 179 65.70 -20.40 -3.33
C LEU A 179 66.45 -21.11 -2.19
N GLU A 180 65.72 -21.72 -1.26
CA GLU A 180 66.30 -22.55 -0.19
C GLU A 180 67.10 -23.75 -0.73
N GLU A 181 66.54 -24.45 -1.75
CA GLU A 181 67.22 -25.54 -2.43
C GLU A 181 68.54 -25.09 -3.12
N GLN A 182 68.60 -23.79 -3.48
CA GLN A 182 69.82 -23.18 -4.10
C GLN A 182 70.79 -22.58 -3.07
N GLY A 183 70.46 -22.66 -1.75
CA GLY A 183 71.26 -22.10 -0.66
C GLY A 183 71.15 -20.59 -0.48
N HIS A 184 70.14 -19.98 -1.02
CA HIS A 184 69.84 -18.53 -0.87
C HIS A 184 68.63 -18.33 0.03
N ALA A 185 68.80 -17.52 1.05
CA ALA A 185 67.66 -17.07 1.91
C ALA A 185 67.29 -15.63 1.52
N ASP A 186 66.04 -15.41 1.16
CA ASP A 186 65.52 -14.07 0.85
C ASP A 186 64.55 -13.59 1.97
N ALA A 187 65.07 -12.73 2.87
CA ALA A 187 64.34 -12.21 4.00
C ALA A 187 63.15 -11.36 3.59
N ALA A 188 63.20 -10.66 2.45
CA ALA A 188 62.12 -9.84 1.94
C ALA A 188 60.88 -10.66 1.50
N LEU A 189 61.14 -11.86 0.91
CA LEU A 189 60.06 -12.77 0.53
C LEU A 189 59.40 -13.41 1.75
N LEU A 190 60.13 -13.70 2.81
CA LEU A 190 59.57 -14.21 4.07
C LEU A 190 58.69 -13.18 4.77
N GLU A 191 59.12 -11.91 4.82
CA GLU A 191 58.33 -10.81 5.38
C GLU A 191 57.04 -10.61 4.59
N ARG A 192 57.09 -10.66 3.26
CA ARG A 192 55.90 -10.53 2.42
C ARG A 192 54.96 -11.71 2.58
N LEU A 193 55.45 -12.94 2.76
CA LEU A 193 54.60 -14.10 3.05
C LEU A 193 53.89 -13.94 4.39
N ALA A 194 54.55 -13.46 5.43
CA ALA A 194 53.96 -13.24 6.74
C ALA A 194 52.83 -12.21 6.66
N LEU A 195 53.00 -11.12 5.89
CA LEU A 195 51.95 -10.10 5.69
C LEU A 195 50.72 -10.66 4.95
N ILE A 196 50.92 -11.57 4.00
CA ILE A 196 49.80 -12.22 3.28
C ILE A 196 49.09 -13.20 4.20
N ASP A 197 49.78 -13.96 5.01
CA ASP A 197 49.19 -14.89 5.98
C ASP A 197 48.31 -14.13 6.99
N GLU A 198 48.79 -12.97 7.50
CA GLU A 198 47.99 -12.07 8.38
C GLU A 198 46.76 -11.48 7.68
N ALA A 199 46.83 -11.22 6.37
CA ALA A 199 45.70 -10.68 5.60
C ALA A 199 44.64 -11.73 5.23
N ILE A 200 44.97 -13.02 5.28
CA ILE A 200 44.05 -14.13 4.98
C ILE A 200 43.28 -14.61 6.22
N GLU A 201 43.86 -14.43 7.43
CA GLU A 201 43.18 -14.72 8.71
C GLU A 201 42.02 -13.78 8.98
#